data_a98a7092aec74864e605ea629aa6fd73
#
_entry.id   a98a7092aec74864e605ea629aa6fd73
#
_cell.length_a   1.000
_cell.length_b   1.000
_cell.length_c   1.000
_cell.angle_alpha   90.00
_cell.angle_beta   90.00
_cell.angle_gamma   90.00
#
_symmetry.space_group_name_H-M   'P 1'
#
loop_
_entity.id
_entity.type
_entity.pdbx_description
1 polymer ?
#
loop_
_entity_poly.entity_id
_entity_poly.type
_entity_poly.pdbx_seq_one_letter_code
_entity_poly.pdbx_strand_id
1 'polypeptide(L)'
;KTSYVDALPASNADVGMTIAQILGLRSTANGGLTGRVLSEAIPNGITPKAAVTSRLMSKPSDNGLRTVVQYQRVLGQRYFDVAGFPGRTLGLDPVDTAEKSNKKHANAAR
;
A
#
# COMPACT_ATOMS: atom_id res chain seq x y z
N LYS A 1 -14.86 -19.30 -1.27
CA LYS A 1 -13.86 -20.05 -2.08
C LYS A 1 -13.10 -20.99 -1.15
N THR A 2 -12.90 -22.23 -1.54
CA THR A 2 -12.09 -23.20 -0.81
C THR A 2 -10.62 -23.07 -1.24
N SER A 3 -9.68 -23.16 -0.28
CA SER A 3 -8.23 -23.09 -0.54
C SER A 3 -7.77 -21.85 -1.33
N TYR A 4 -8.42 -20.71 -1.07
CA TYR A 4 -8.08 -19.45 -1.69
C TYR A 4 -7.03 -18.70 -0.86
N VAL A 5 -5.98 -18.26 -1.50
CA VAL A 5 -4.97 -17.36 -0.93
C VAL A 5 -5.07 -16.03 -1.66
N ASP A 6 -5.29 -14.96 -0.91
CA ASP A 6 -5.30 -13.62 -1.46
C ASP A 6 -3.89 -13.05 -1.49
N ALA A 7 -3.42 -12.65 -2.66
CA ALA A 7 -2.13 -11.99 -2.83
C ALA A 7 -2.22 -10.47 -2.68
N LEU A 8 -3.43 -9.90 -2.58
CA LEU A 8 -3.62 -8.48 -2.37
C LEU A 8 -3.52 -8.14 -0.88
N PRO A 9 -3.04 -6.95 -0.53
CA PRO A 9 -3.00 -6.53 0.87
C PRO A 9 -4.42 -6.39 1.44
N ALA A 10 -4.57 -6.78 2.69
CA ALA A 10 -5.80 -6.69 3.44
C ALA A 10 -5.54 -6.17 4.86
N SER A 11 -6.55 -5.55 5.44
CA SER A 11 -6.53 -5.05 6.82
C SER A 11 -7.67 -5.66 7.64
N ASN A 12 -7.58 -5.54 8.96
CA ASN A 12 -8.67 -5.98 9.84
C ASN A 12 -9.98 -5.23 9.57
N ALA A 13 -9.91 -3.97 9.14
CA ALA A 13 -11.09 -3.19 8.75
C ALA A 13 -11.76 -3.79 7.50
N ASP A 14 -10.98 -4.31 6.54
CA ASP A 14 -11.51 -4.96 5.34
C ASP A 14 -12.25 -6.25 5.69
N VAL A 15 -11.75 -7.02 6.64
CA VAL A 15 -12.42 -8.24 7.12
C VAL A 15 -13.79 -7.90 7.70
N GLY A 16 -13.88 -6.88 8.55
CA GLY A 16 -15.13 -6.41 9.12
C GLY A 16 -16.14 -5.97 8.04
N MET A 17 -15.71 -5.19 7.06
CA MET A 17 -16.54 -4.75 5.94
C MET A 17 -17.00 -5.92 5.07
N THR A 18 -16.14 -6.89 4.86
CA THR A 18 -16.46 -8.09 4.08
C THR A 18 -17.50 -8.95 4.77
N ILE A 19 -17.37 -9.15 6.09
CA ILE A 19 -18.37 -9.88 6.90
C ILE A 19 -19.71 -9.15 6.87
N ALA A 20 -19.73 -7.83 7.05
CA ALA A 20 -20.94 -7.02 6.97
C ALA A 20 -21.64 -7.18 5.61
N GLN A 21 -20.87 -7.17 4.52
CA GLN A 21 -21.38 -7.38 3.17
C GLN A 21 -22.02 -8.77 3.00
N ILE A 22 -21.34 -9.83 3.49
CA ILE A 22 -21.84 -11.22 3.40
C ILE A 22 -23.15 -11.37 4.17
N LEU A 23 -23.28 -10.71 5.32
CA LEU A 23 -24.45 -10.76 6.17
C LEU A 23 -25.55 -9.78 5.74
N GLY A 24 -25.35 -9.00 4.68
CA GLY A 24 -26.31 -7.99 4.21
C GLY A 24 -26.48 -6.82 5.18
N LEU A 25 -25.50 -6.58 6.06
CA LEU A 25 -25.53 -5.49 7.02
C LEU A 25 -25.02 -4.19 6.38
N ARG A 26 -25.70 -3.08 6.68
CA ARG A 26 -25.17 -1.75 6.38
C ARG A 26 -24.20 -1.36 7.49
N SER A 27 -22.91 -1.37 7.19
CA SER A 27 -21.91 -0.89 8.13
C SER A 27 -21.58 0.57 7.83
N THR A 28 -21.82 1.43 8.80
CA THR A 28 -21.27 2.79 8.82
C THR A 28 -20.02 2.75 9.70
N ALA A 29 -18.86 3.09 9.15
CA ALA A 29 -17.64 3.18 9.93
C ALA A 29 -17.77 4.30 10.96
N ASN A 30 -17.69 3.96 12.24
CA ASN A 30 -17.52 4.92 13.33
C ASN A 30 -16.04 5.15 13.52
N GLY A 31 -15.51 6.25 12.99
CA GLY A 31 -14.09 6.60 13.09
C GLY A 31 -13.38 6.78 11.75
N GLY A 32 -12.07 6.95 11.80
CA GLY A 32 -11.22 7.18 10.62
C GLY A 32 -10.77 5.93 9.86
N LEU A 33 -11.11 4.74 10.34
CA LEU A 33 -10.74 3.49 9.68
C LEU A 33 -11.85 3.06 8.71
N THR A 34 -11.54 3.13 7.44
CA THR A 34 -12.41 2.66 6.36
C THR A 34 -11.79 1.43 5.73
N GLY A 35 -12.51 0.30 5.76
CA GLY A 35 -12.12 -0.92 5.06
C GLY A 35 -12.77 -1.01 3.68
N ARG A 36 -12.18 -1.81 2.79
CA ARG A 36 -12.83 -2.25 1.56
C ARG A 36 -13.47 -3.63 1.73
N VAL A 37 -14.43 -3.96 0.91
CA VAL A 37 -14.90 -5.33 0.80
C VAL A 37 -13.88 -6.14 0.00
N LEU A 38 -13.42 -7.27 0.54
CA LEU A 38 -12.53 -8.21 -0.13
C LEU A 38 -13.35 -9.04 -1.15
N SER A 39 -13.79 -8.40 -2.22
CA SER A 39 -14.64 -9.01 -3.22
C SER A 39 -13.99 -10.22 -3.88
N GLU A 40 -12.67 -10.20 -4.01
CA GLU A 40 -11.87 -11.31 -4.53
C GLU A 40 -11.96 -12.59 -3.69
N ALA A 41 -12.23 -12.47 -2.39
CA ALA A 41 -12.41 -13.61 -1.48
C ALA A 41 -13.84 -14.18 -1.52
N ILE A 42 -14.81 -13.44 -2.02
CA ILE A 42 -16.21 -13.87 -2.10
C ILE A 42 -16.44 -14.69 -3.39
N PRO A 43 -17.25 -15.75 -3.37
CA PRO A 43 -17.63 -16.46 -4.59
C PRO A 43 -18.24 -15.50 -5.63
N ASN A 44 -17.81 -15.59 -6.87
CA ASN A 44 -18.21 -14.72 -7.98
C ASN A 44 -17.89 -13.23 -7.82
N GLY A 45 -17.10 -12.87 -6.80
CA GLY A 45 -16.63 -11.51 -6.60
C GLY A 45 -15.54 -11.11 -7.60
N ILE A 46 -15.44 -9.82 -7.87
CA ILE A 46 -14.47 -9.24 -8.81
C ILE A 46 -13.12 -9.10 -8.12
N THR A 47 -12.07 -9.60 -8.75
CA THR A 47 -10.69 -9.38 -8.30
C THR A 47 -10.24 -7.99 -8.73
N PRO A 48 -9.80 -7.12 -7.79
CA PRO A 48 -9.23 -5.83 -8.13
C PRO A 48 -7.95 -5.98 -8.96
N LYS A 49 -7.54 -4.91 -9.62
CA LYS A 49 -6.22 -4.84 -10.26
C LYS A 49 -5.12 -5.02 -9.21
N ALA A 50 -3.96 -5.52 -9.65
CA ALA A 50 -2.80 -5.69 -8.80
C ALA A 50 -2.48 -4.42 -7.98
N ALA A 51 -1.99 -4.62 -6.77
CA ALA A 51 -1.57 -3.53 -5.91
C ALA A 51 -0.39 -2.78 -6.54
N VAL A 52 -0.38 -1.46 -6.37
CA VAL A 52 0.73 -0.60 -6.79
C VAL A 52 1.53 -0.21 -5.56
N THR A 53 2.80 -0.60 -5.52
CA THR A 53 3.73 -0.22 -4.46
C THR A 53 4.21 1.21 -4.67
N SER A 54 4.18 2.01 -3.62
CA SER A 54 4.63 3.40 -3.60
C SER A 54 5.51 3.66 -2.38
N ARG A 55 6.40 4.65 -2.49
CA ARG A 55 7.27 5.08 -1.39
C ARG A 55 7.13 6.58 -1.18
N LEU A 56 7.07 7.00 0.07
CA LEU A 56 7.19 8.39 0.51
C LEU A 56 8.49 8.53 1.30
N MET A 57 9.21 9.60 1.05
CA MET A 57 10.50 9.86 1.66
C MET A 57 10.48 11.22 2.35
N SER A 58 11.00 11.29 3.58
CA SER A 58 11.16 12.54 4.30
C SER A 58 12.24 13.43 3.66
N LYS A 59 12.24 14.72 4.04
CA LYS A 59 13.43 15.54 3.87
C LYS A 59 14.61 14.93 4.67
N PRO A 60 15.87 15.15 4.26
CA PRO A 60 17.00 14.70 5.04
C PRO A 60 17.05 15.46 6.38
N SER A 61 17.43 14.76 7.45
CA SER A 61 17.85 15.36 8.70
C SER A 61 19.25 15.98 8.56
N ASP A 62 19.71 16.67 9.61
CA ASP A 62 21.02 17.35 9.59
C ASP A 62 22.20 16.40 9.31
N ASN A 63 22.08 15.14 9.73
CA ASN A 63 23.07 14.08 9.45
C ASN A 63 22.81 13.34 8.12
N GLY A 64 21.91 13.85 7.28
CA GLY A 64 21.60 13.29 5.97
C GLY A 64 20.69 12.08 5.97
N LEU A 65 20.22 11.61 7.12
CA LEU A 65 19.29 10.48 7.20
C LEU A 65 17.90 10.86 6.68
N ARG A 66 17.27 9.91 6.01
CA ARG A 66 15.89 10.02 5.53
C ARG A 66 15.09 8.84 6.02
N THR A 67 13.85 9.07 6.40
CA THR A 67 12.88 8.01 6.65
C THR A 67 12.06 7.75 5.39
N VAL A 68 11.69 6.50 5.19
CA VAL A 68 10.84 6.06 4.08
C VAL A 68 9.66 5.31 4.65
N VAL A 69 8.48 5.54 4.10
CA VAL A 69 7.32 4.66 4.27
C VAL A 69 6.97 4.04 2.93
N GLN A 70 6.86 2.72 2.91
CA GLN A 70 6.40 1.96 1.76
C GLN A 70 4.97 1.50 2.00
N TYR A 71 4.13 1.63 1.01
CA TYR A 71 2.74 1.21 1.05
C TYR A 71 2.27 0.72 -0.31
N GLN A 72 1.23 -0.08 -0.29
CA GLN A 72 0.53 -0.53 -1.49
C GLN A 72 -0.82 0.17 -1.60
N ARG A 73 -1.30 0.33 -2.82
CA ARG A 73 -2.64 0.88 -3.10
C ARG A 73 -3.49 -0.15 -3.82
N VAL A 74 -4.68 -0.37 -3.28
CA VAL A 74 -5.73 -1.19 -3.91
C VAL A 74 -7.04 -0.44 -3.80
N LEU A 75 -7.70 -0.17 -4.91
CA LEU A 75 -8.98 0.56 -4.97
C LEU A 75 -8.99 1.88 -4.16
N GLY A 76 -7.86 2.61 -4.17
CA GLY A 76 -7.71 3.86 -3.43
C GLY A 76 -7.34 3.71 -1.96
N GLN A 77 -7.43 2.53 -1.37
CA GLN A 77 -6.98 2.26 0.00
C GLN A 77 -5.47 2.11 0.06
N ARG A 78 -4.86 2.57 1.15
CA ARG A 78 -3.42 2.44 1.42
C ARG A 78 -3.19 1.35 2.45
N TYR A 79 -2.27 0.47 2.16
CA TYR A 79 -1.82 -0.61 3.03
C TYR A 79 -0.33 -0.42 3.30
N PHE A 80 0.01 -0.06 4.53
CA PHE A 80 1.39 0.21 4.91
C PHE A 80 2.16 -1.10 5.11
N ASP A 81 3.26 -1.24 4.38
CA ASP A 81 4.12 -2.43 4.46
C ASP A 81 5.21 -2.25 5.52
N VAL A 82 5.97 -1.18 5.40
CA VAL A 82 7.15 -0.94 6.23
C VAL A 82 7.49 0.54 6.26
N ALA A 83 8.02 0.99 7.40
CA ALA A 83 8.55 2.34 7.55
C ALA A 83 9.87 2.29 8.32
N GLY A 84 10.84 3.11 7.92
CA GLY A 84 12.13 3.17 8.57
C GLY A 84 13.23 3.79 7.72
N PHE A 85 14.45 3.30 7.90
CA PHE A 85 15.63 3.81 7.20
C PHE A 85 16.04 2.84 6.10
N PRO A 86 16.15 3.28 4.84
CA PRO A 86 16.63 2.44 3.73
C PRO A 86 17.99 1.83 4.03
N GLY A 87 18.13 0.54 3.77
CA GLY A 87 19.34 -0.22 4.04
C GLY A 87 19.62 -0.56 5.51
N ARG A 88 18.76 -0.12 6.45
CA ARG A 88 18.86 -0.42 7.89
C ARG A 88 17.61 -1.10 8.42
N THR A 89 16.50 -0.95 7.74
CA THR A 89 15.20 -1.54 8.12
C THR A 89 14.90 -2.70 7.20
N LEU A 90 14.57 -3.86 7.78
CA LEU A 90 14.19 -5.04 7.02
C LEU A 90 13.00 -4.72 6.11
N GLY A 91 13.10 -5.11 4.83
CA GLY A 91 12.08 -4.82 3.83
C GLY A 91 12.20 -3.44 3.15
N LEU A 92 13.18 -2.62 3.57
CA LEU A 92 13.52 -1.38 2.89
C LEU A 92 14.94 -1.47 2.32
N ASP A 93 15.02 -1.75 1.03
CA ASP A 93 16.29 -1.72 0.32
C ASP A 93 16.88 -0.31 0.27
N PRO A 94 18.21 -0.16 0.13
CA PRO A 94 18.83 1.13 -0.12
C PRO A 94 18.13 1.82 -1.30
N VAL A 95 17.88 3.12 -1.17
CA VAL A 95 17.32 3.89 -2.28
C VAL A 95 18.40 4.01 -3.33
N ASP A 96 18.21 3.39 -4.49
CA ASP A 96 19.11 3.57 -5.62
C ASP A 96 19.20 5.05 -5.97
N THR A 97 20.39 5.58 -5.93
CA THR A 97 20.74 6.97 -6.33
C THR A 97 20.52 7.20 -7.83
N ALA A 98 20.11 6.18 -8.57
CA ALA A 98 19.92 6.23 -10.02
C ALA A 98 18.73 7.11 -10.48
N GLU A 99 17.74 7.37 -9.62
CA GLU A 99 16.67 8.30 -9.99
C GLU A 99 17.09 9.76 -10.15
N LYS A 100 18.26 10.15 -9.61
CA LYS A 100 18.80 11.49 -9.82
C LYS A 100 19.38 11.72 -11.21
N SER A 101 19.76 10.67 -11.93
CA SER A 101 20.36 10.76 -13.27
C SER A 101 19.32 11.10 -14.35
N ASN A 102 18.12 10.57 -14.22
CA ASN A 102 17.10 10.74 -15.28
C ASN A 102 16.44 12.14 -15.29
N LYS A 103 16.42 12.84 -14.15
CA LYS A 103 15.92 14.23 -14.10
C LYS A 103 16.91 15.25 -14.65
N LYS A 104 18.22 14.92 -14.61
CA LYS A 104 19.25 15.83 -15.11
C LYS A 104 19.40 15.77 -16.64
N HIS A 105 19.06 14.63 -17.26
CA HIS A 105 19.09 14.49 -18.73
C HIS A 105 17.83 15.04 -19.41
N ALA A 106 16.67 15.03 -18.75
CA ALA A 106 15.45 15.64 -19.29
C ALA A 106 15.49 17.17 -19.32
N ASN A 107 16.30 17.80 -18.45
CA ASN A 107 16.46 19.27 -18.43
C ASN A 107 17.65 19.77 -19.29
N ALA A 108 18.53 18.89 -19.78
CA ALA A 108 19.65 19.24 -20.65
C ALA A 108 19.32 19.11 -22.15
N ALA A 109 18.12 18.62 -22.52
CA ALA A 109 17.65 18.44 -23.88
C ALA A 109 16.68 19.55 -24.36
N ARG A 110 16.69 20.71 -23.70
CA ARG A 110 15.97 21.92 -24.15
C ARG A 110 16.92 23.02 -24.52
#